data_60aba3f53a9d8d8c4e2e4cae63513e13
#
_entry.id   60aba3f53a9d8d8c4e2e4cae63513e13
#
_cell.length_a   1.000
_cell.length_b   1.000
_cell.length_c   1.000
_cell.angle_alpha   90.00
_cell.angle_beta   90.00
_cell.angle_gamma   90.00
#
_symmetry.space_group_name_H-M   'P 1'
#
loop_
_entity.id
_entity.type
_entity.pdbx_description
1 polymer ?
#
loop_
_entity_poly.entity_id
_entity_poly.type
_entity_poly.pdbx_seq_one_letter_code
_entity_poly.pdbx_strand_id
1 'polypeptide(L)'
;MFLRFADRPSDSPYIERVWRARSNGGGPFVSVAACHLELVVTRLADSAMVTVRGPETKASIIECPPDGQWAAIRFRLGVHMPSLPTGLLLDHHDVHQPVSADGTFELHGLRWPLPDLENAERYVDQLARCGVIAREQVVEAAIRGDMQPLSIRSVQRRFRRTTGLTHGLFRQIERARHATSLLRDGASILDTVHETGYFDQAHLTRSFKVLIGETPASVIRQDTQLSFLYKSGRPAPG
;
A
#
# COMPACT_ATOMS: atom_id res chain seq x y z
N MET A 1 4.65 0.47 -21.55
CA MET A 1 4.61 0.13 -20.11
C MET A 1 5.90 -0.63 -19.79
N PHE A 2 6.78 -0.03 -18.98
CA PHE A 2 8.10 -0.58 -18.68
C PHE A 2 8.14 -1.40 -17.37
N LEU A 3 7.14 -1.25 -16.48
CA LEU A 3 6.99 -2.03 -15.26
C LEU A 3 5.98 -3.17 -15.48
N ARG A 4 6.39 -4.39 -15.15
CA ARG A 4 5.52 -5.57 -15.11
C ARG A 4 5.28 -5.96 -13.66
N PHE A 5 4.01 -6.18 -13.32
CA PHE A 5 3.57 -6.60 -11.99
C PHE A 5 2.95 -7.98 -12.01
N ALA A 6 3.19 -8.73 -10.95
CA ALA A 6 2.47 -9.94 -10.62
C ALA A 6 2.20 -9.92 -9.12
N ASP A 7 1.02 -10.37 -8.71
CA ASP A 7 0.64 -10.38 -7.31
C ASP A 7 -0.29 -11.55 -6.98
N ARG A 8 -0.38 -11.88 -5.72
CA ARG A 8 -1.32 -12.84 -5.16
C ARG A 8 -1.91 -12.34 -3.85
N PRO A 9 -3.18 -12.63 -3.56
CA PRO A 9 -3.74 -12.42 -2.22
C PRO A 9 -3.15 -13.43 -1.23
N SER A 10 -3.39 -13.20 0.06
CA SER A 10 -3.00 -14.11 1.12
C SER A 10 -4.13 -14.27 2.13
N ASP A 11 -4.30 -15.51 2.65
CA ASP A 11 -5.25 -15.80 3.74
C ASP A 11 -4.64 -15.51 5.13
N SER A 12 -3.38 -15.10 5.20
CA SER A 12 -2.73 -14.70 6.44
C SER A 12 -3.49 -13.55 7.13
N PRO A 13 -3.64 -13.59 8.46
CA PRO A 13 -4.22 -12.48 9.21
C PRO A 13 -3.36 -11.21 9.19
N TYR A 14 -2.12 -11.29 8.71
CA TYR A 14 -1.17 -10.17 8.65
C TYR A 14 -0.97 -9.64 7.24
N ILE A 15 -1.10 -10.48 6.21
CA ILE A 15 -0.77 -10.15 4.82
C ILE A 15 -2.04 -9.89 4.04
N GLU A 16 -2.11 -8.75 3.36
CA GLU A 16 -3.15 -8.50 2.36
C GLU A 16 -2.78 -9.14 1.03
N ARG A 17 -1.53 -8.92 0.62
CA ARG A 17 -1.06 -9.27 -0.72
C ARG A 17 0.45 -9.40 -0.75
N VAL A 18 0.93 -10.29 -1.59
CA VAL A 18 2.35 -10.39 -1.97
C VAL A 18 2.45 -10.00 -3.43
N TRP A 19 3.42 -9.14 -3.79
CA TRP A 19 3.59 -8.70 -5.15
C TRP A 19 5.05 -8.67 -5.59
N ARG A 20 5.25 -8.78 -6.90
CA ARG A 20 6.55 -8.62 -7.55
C ARG A 20 6.42 -7.62 -8.68
N ALA A 21 7.48 -6.84 -8.92
CA ALA A 21 7.59 -6.00 -10.09
C ALA A 21 8.99 -6.12 -10.69
N ARG A 22 9.06 -5.94 -11.99
CA ARG A 22 10.31 -5.86 -12.74
C ARG A 22 10.20 -4.73 -13.75
N SER A 23 11.24 -3.90 -13.83
CA SER A 23 11.36 -2.92 -14.91
C SER A 23 12.10 -3.52 -16.10
N ASN A 24 11.63 -3.15 -17.29
CA ASN A 24 12.31 -3.39 -18.56
C ASN A 24 12.49 -2.02 -19.22
N GLY A 25 13.61 -1.36 -18.91
CA GLY A 25 13.80 0.07 -19.11
C GLY A 25 13.42 0.91 -17.89
N GLY A 26 13.81 2.16 -17.86
CA GLY A 26 13.53 3.11 -16.79
C GLY A 26 12.55 4.21 -17.22
N GLY A 27 12.11 4.99 -16.26
CA GLY A 27 11.28 6.17 -16.49
C GLY A 27 10.35 6.51 -15.35
N PRO A 28 9.61 7.62 -15.46
CA PRO A 28 8.69 8.06 -14.44
C PRO A 28 7.42 7.19 -14.39
N PHE A 29 6.94 6.95 -13.19
CA PHE A 29 5.58 6.43 -12.94
C PHE A 29 4.95 7.18 -11.79
N VAL A 30 3.64 7.11 -11.68
CA VAL A 30 2.92 7.75 -10.57
C VAL A 30 2.71 6.74 -9.46
N SER A 31 3.31 6.99 -8.29
CA SER A 31 2.93 6.36 -7.04
C SER A 31 1.66 7.03 -6.53
N VAL A 32 0.59 6.27 -6.42
CA VAL A 32 -0.70 6.78 -5.95
C VAL A 32 -0.80 6.69 -4.43
N ALA A 33 -1.63 7.53 -3.82
CA ALA A 33 -1.91 7.43 -2.40
C ALA A 33 -2.30 6.01 -1.98
N ALA A 34 -1.72 5.55 -0.87
CA ALA A 34 -1.89 4.19 -0.35
C ALA A 34 -1.92 4.19 1.17
N CYS A 35 -2.64 3.23 1.76
CA CYS A 35 -2.87 3.19 3.20
C CYS A 35 -2.01 2.15 3.95
N HIS A 36 -1.22 1.37 3.24
CA HIS A 36 -0.62 0.15 3.75
C HIS A 36 0.85 0.32 4.15
N LEU A 37 1.24 -0.44 5.16
CA LEU A 37 2.63 -0.73 5.46
C LEU A 37 3.11 -1.86 4.53
N GLU A 38 4.29 -1.74 3.97
CA GLU A 38 4.91 -2.74 3.10
C GLU A 38 6.35 -3.03 3.52
N LEU A 39 6.75 -4.28 3.38
CA LEU A 39 8.16 -4.68 3.41
C LEU A 39 8.59 -4.99 1.97
N VAL A 40 9.43 -4.14 1.40
CA VAL A 40 9.83 -4.19 -0.01
C VAL A 40 11.30 -4.59 -0.12
N VAL A 41 11.59 -5.64 -0.86
CA VAL A 41 12.94 -6.00 -1.28
C VAL A 41 13.18 -5.40 -2.65
N THR A 42 14.16 -4.52 -2.76
CA THR A 42 14.63 -3.95 -4.03
C THR A 42 15.95 -4.59 -4.40
N ARG A 43 16.07 -5.04 -5.65
CA ARG A 43 17.32 -5.54 -6.24
C ARG A 43 17.63 -4.72 -7.50
N LEU A 44 18.80 -4.12 -7.52
CA LEU A 44 19.41 -3.45 -8.67
C LEU A 44 20.66 -4.25 -9.06
N ALA A 45 21.31 -3.88 -10.18
CA ALA A 45 22.46 -4.64 -10.70
C ALA A 45 23.50 -4.97 -9.62
N ASP A 46 23.89 -3.97 -8.80
CA ASP A 46 25.00 -4.10 -7.85
C ASP A 46 24.57 -3.95 -6.38
N SER A 47 23.28 -3.89 -6.11
CA SER A 47 22.79 -3.66 -4.75
C SER A 47 21.46 -4.31 -4.46
N ALA A 48 21.26 -4.65 -3.21
CA ALA A 48 19.98 -5.08 -2.68
C ALA A 48 19.69 -4.32 -1.39
N MET A 49 18.42 -3.92 -1.20
CA MET A 49 17.98 -3.30 0.03
C MET A 49 16.59 -3.78 0.42
N VAL A 50 16.30 -3.72 1.69
CA VAL A 50 14.96 -3.91 2.24
C VAL A 50 14.43 -2.57 2.71
N THR A 51 13.22 -2.23 2.29
CA THR A 51 12.56 -0.97 2.65
C THR A 51 11.30 -1.26 3.43
N VAL A 52 11.18 -0.67 4.61
CA VAL A 52 9.88 -0.56 5.30
C VAL A 52 9.22 0.70 4.77
N ARG A 53 8.20 0.52 3.95
CA ARG A 53 7.44 1.62 3.32
C ARG A 53 6.15 1.86 4.07
N GLY A 54 5.88 3.14 4.35
CA GLY A 54 4.65 3.59 4.98
C GLY A 54 3.55 4.00 4.01
N PRO A 55 2.43 4.52 4.54
CA PRO A 55 1.36 5.06 3.74
C PRO A 55 1.77 6.33 2.97
N GLU A 56 1.17 6.51 1.81
CA GLU A 56 1.30 7.70 0.98
C GLU A 56 -0.03 8.47 1.01
N THR A 57 -0.02 9.72 1.49
CA THR A 57 -1.23 10.55 1.64
C THR A 57 -1.62 11.29 0.37
N LYS A 58 -0.73 11.34 -0.60
CA LYS A 58 -0.89 11.96 -1.91
C LYS A 58 -0.11 11.20 -2.96
N ALA A 59 -0.47 11.40 -4.23
CA ALA A 59 0.30 10.86 -5.34
C ALA A 59 1.64 11.61 -5.51
N SER A 60 2.65 10.90 -6.00
CA SER A 60 3.96 11.43 -6.31
C SER A 60 4.51 10.81 -7.60
N ILE A 61 5.41 11.51 -8.28
CA ILE A 61 6.13 10.97 -9.42
C ILE A 61 7.42 10.34 -8.91
N ILE A 62 7.64 9.09 -9.27
CA ILE A 62 8.82 8.31 -8.88
C ILE A 62 9.57 7.90 -10.14
N GLU A 63 10.88 8.09 -10.15
CA GLU A 63 11.75 7.56 -11.19
C GLU A 63 12.06 6.09 -10.93
N CYS A 64 11.72 5.25 -11.89
CA CYS A 64 12.00 3.83 -11.85
C CYS A 64 13.33 3.57 -12.55
N PRO A 65 14.33 2.97 -11.90
CA PRO A 65 15.57 2.59 -12.56
C PRO A 65 15.32 1.48 -13.60
N PRO A 66 16.15 1.40 -14.65
CA PRO A 66 16.11 0.26 -15.57
C PRO A 66 16.53 -1.03 -14.84
N ASP A 67 16.00 -2.16 -15.30
CA ASP A 67 16.37 -3.52 -14.87
C ASP A 67 16.26 -3.79 -13.37
N GLY A 68 15.44 -2.98 -12.67
CA GLY A 68 15.14 -3.17 -11.26
C GLY A 68 14.16 -4.32 -11.03
N GLN A 69 14.30 -4.97 -9.89
CA GLN A 69 13.39 -5.99 -9.40
C GLN A 69 12.91 -5.64 -8.00
N TRP A 70 11.62 -5.73 -7.81
CA TRP A 70 10.97 -5.49 -6.52
C TRP A 70 10.13 -6.69 -6.14
N ALA A 71 10.15 -6.99 -4.86
CA ALA A 71 9.34 -8.03 -4.26
C ALA A 71 8.84 -7.52 -2.93
N ALA A 72 7.55 -7.62 -2.65
CA ALA A 72 7.01 -7.02 -1.44
C ALA A 72 5.90 -7.84 -0.78
N ILE A 73 5.83 -7.66 0.52
CA ILE A 73 4.74 -8.10 1.38
C ILE A 73 3.97 -6.85 1.80
N ARG A 74 2.71 -6.74 1.35
CA ARG A 74 1.78 -5.71 1.81
C ARG A 74 1.01 -6.24 3.01
N PHE A 75 1.12 -5.53 4.12
CA PHE A 75 0.41 -5.90 5.34
C PHE A 75 -1.05 -5.44 5.29
N ARG A 76 -1.91 -6.21 5.96
CA ARG A 76 -3.30 -5.78 6.19
C ARG A 76 -3.34 -4.50 7.00
N LEU A 77 -4.34 -3.69 6.75
CA LEU A 77 -4.54 -2.48 7.54
C LEU A 77 -4.84 -2.88 9.00
N GLY A 78 -4.15 -2.20 9.94
CA GLY A 78 -4.17 -2.59 11.35
C GLY A 78 -2.91 -3.36 11.78
N VAL A 79 -2.14 -3.89 10.84
CA VAL A 79 -0.78 -4.39 11.12
C VAL A 79 0.18 -3.21 11.21
N HIS A 80 1.02 -3.21 12.21
CA HIS A 80 2.02 -2.16 12.46
C HIS A 80 3.27 -2.74 13.11
N MET A 81 4.34 -1.98 13.11
CA MET A 81 5.59 -2.27 13.83
C MET A 81 5.60 -1.48 15.14
N PRO A 82 5.52 -2.12 16.33
CA PRO A 82 5.44 -1.40 17.61
C PRO A 82 6.58 -0.44 17.87
N SER A 83 7.79 -0.76 17.43
CA SER A 83 8.99 0.06 17.61
C SER A 83 9.27 1.04 16.48
N LEU A 84 8.46 1.02 15.40
CA LEU A 84 8.57 1.95 14.28
C LEU A 84 7.17 2.56 14.00
N PRO A 85 6.84 3.71 14.64
CA PRO A 85 5.54 4.33 14.48
C PRO A 85 5.24 4.63 13.01
N THR A 86 4.15 4.09 12.47
CA THR A 86 3.76 4.23 11.05
C THR A 86 3.63 5.70 10.62
N GLY A 87 3.29 6.59 11.55
CA GLY A 87 3.23 8.03 11.27
C GLY A 87 4.57 8.67 10.90
N LEU A 88 5.70 8.03 11.22
CA LEU A 88 7.04 8.48 10.82
C LEU A 88 7.42 8.04 9.40
N LEU A 89 6.66 7.11 8.83
CA LEU A 89 6.89 6.53 7.50
C LEU A 89 6.02 7.17 6.40
N LEU A 90 5.24 8.20 6.72
CA LEU A 90 4.32 8.83 5.76
C LEU A 90 5.09 9.52 4.63
N ASP A 91 4.53 9.42 3.42
CA ASP A 91 4.97 10.20 2.25
C ASP A 91 6.48 10.05 1.96
N HIS A 92 6.95 8.82 1.82
CA HIS A 92 8.34 8.46 1.47
C HIS A 92 9.40 8.70 2.56
N HIS A 93 9.01 8.84 3.82
CA HIS A 93 9.94 8.74 4.95
C HIS A 93 10.26 7.28 5.28
N ASP A 94 10.53 6.50 4.24
CA ASP A 94 10.75 5.06 4.30
C ASP A 94 12.05 4.72 5.04
N VAL A 95 12.08 3.59 5.75
CA VAL A 95 13.29 3.09 6.39
C VAL A 95 13.96 2.06 5.46
N HIS A 96 15.18 2.38 5.04
CA HIS A 96 15.97 1.54 4.15
C HIS A 96 17.04 0.79 4.93
N GLN A 97 17.13 -0.51 4.71
CA GLN A 97 18.13 -1.38 5.31
C GLN A 97 18.94 -2.06 4.20
N PRO A 98 20.27 -1.88 4.20
CA PRO A 98 21.12 -2.57 3.25
C PRO A 98 21.09 -4.08 3.51
N VAL A 99 21.19 -4.86 2.45
CA VAL A 99 21.36 -6.32 2.55
C VAL A 99 22.85 -6.63 2.65
N SER A 100 23.21 -7.35 3.70
CA SER A 100 24.58 -7.81 3.93
C SER A 100 24.98 -8.88 2.93
N ALA A 101 26.31 -9.16 2.81
CA ALA A 101 26.83 -10.17 1.90
C ALA A 101 26.32 -11.59 2.16
N ASP A 102 25.90 -11.88 3.38
CA ASP A 102 25.27 -13.16 3.77
C ASP A 102 23.78 -13.25 3.45
N GLY A 103 23.21 -12.27 2.75
CA GLY A 103 21.79 -12.23 2.37
C GLY A 103 20.85 -11.87 3.53
N THR A 104 21.36 -11.25 4.60
CA THR A 104 20.55 -10.79 5.75
C THR A 104 20.45 -9.28 5.79
N PHE A 105 19.46 -8.77 6.51
CA PHE A 105 19.29 -7.34 6.82
C PHE A 105 18.90 -7.15 8.28
N GLU A 106 19.05 -5.94 8.78
CA GLU A 106 18.69 -5.63 10.16
C GLU A 106 17.27 -5.04 10.23
N LEU A 107 16.46 -5.57 11.15
CA LEU A 107 15.16 -5.00 11.47
C LEU A 107 14.91 -5.16 12.97
N HIS A 108 14.66 -4.07 13.68
CA HIS A 108 14.46 -4.04 15.13
C HIS A 108 15.63 -4.61 15.95
N GLY A 109 16.87 -4.35 15.54
CA GLY A 109 18.06 -4.88 16.22
C GLY A 109 18.25 -6.38 16.07
N LEU A 110 17.47 -7.04 15.21
CA LEU A 110 17.58 -8.45 14.88
C LEU A 110 17.97 -8.61 13.40
N ARG A 111 18.77 -9.63 13.12
CA ARG A 111 19.14 -10.00 11.75
C ARG A 111 18.10 -10.96 11.17
N TRP A 112 17.63 -10.65 9.98
CA TRP A 112 16.60 -11.37 9.25
C TRP A 112 17.11 -11.80 7.89
N PRO A 113 16.82 -13.02 7.43
CA PRO A 113 17.02 -13.38 6.04
C PRO A 113 16.06 -12.58 5.15
N LEU A 114 16.40 -12.42 3.87
CA LEU A 114 15.46 -11.87 2.90
C LEU A 114 14.18 -12.72 2.86
N PRO A 115 13.00 -12.08 2.80
CA PRO A 115 11.75 -12.83 2.71
C PRO A 115 11.71 -13.63 1.41
N ASP A 116 11.39 -14.90 1.52
CA ASP A 116 10.97 -15.72 0.40
C ASP A 116 9.47 -15.50 0.20
N LEU A 117 9.11 -14.94 -0.95
CA LEU A 117 7.72 -14.58 -1.23
C LEU A 117 6.81 -15.80 -1.47
N GLU A 118 7.36 -16.96 -1.78
CA GLU A 118 6.60 -18.21 -1.85
C GLU A 118 6.16 -18.66 -0.45
N ASN A 119 6.96 -18.34 0.57
CA ASN A 119 6.71 -18.65 1.99
C ASN A 119 6.46 -17.39 2.83
N ALA A 120 5.91 -16.33 2.22
CA ALA A 120 5.70 -15.03 2.87
C ALA A 120 4.88 -15.14 4.17
N GLU A 121 3.88 -16.01 4.21
CA GLU A 121 3.03 -16.25 5.36
C GLU A 121 3.85 -16.74 6.56
N ARG A 122 4.68 -17.77 6.36
CA ARG A 122 5.56 -18.30 7.40
C ARG A 122 6.57 -17.28 7.89
N TYR A 123 7.12 -16.48 6.96
CA TYR A 123 8.05 -15.38 7.29
C TYR A 123 7.39 -14.34 8.18
N VAL A 124 6.20 -13.89 7.81
CA VAL A 124 5.44 -12.88 8.56
C VAL A 124 4.95 -13.41 9.91
N ASP A 125 4.57 -14.68 10.01
CA ASP A 125 4.26 -15.34 11.29
C ASP A 125 5.46 -15.34 12.24
N GLN A 126 6.68 -15.47 11.72
CA GLN A 126 7.89 -15.37 12.53
C GLN A 126 8.13 -13.93 13.01
N LEU A 127 7.94 -12.92 12.13
CA LEU A 127 7.99 -11.51 12.53
C LEU A 127 6.99 -11.20 13.66
N ALA A 128 5.78 -11.74 13.56
CA ALA A 128 4.75 -11.56 14.57
C ALA A 128 5.12 -12.24 15.91
N ARG A 129 5.60 -13.47 15.86
CA ARG A 129 6.06 -14.20 17.06
C ARG A 129 7.22 -13.51 17.77
N CYS A 130 8.12 -12.88 17.04
CA CYS A 130 9.22 -12.09 17.58
C CYS A 130 8.81 -10.67 18.00
N GLY A 131 7.54 -10.29 17.87
CA GLY A 131 7.05 -8.96 18.25
C GLY A 131 7.47 -7.83 17.32
N VAL A 132 8.04 -8.14 16.14
CA VAL A 132 8.43 -7.14 15.13
C VAL A 132 7.20 -6.47 14.53
N ILE A 133 6.13 -7.24 14.33
CA ILE A 133 4.83 -6.74 13.90
C ILE A 133 3.73 -7.14 14.89
N ALA A 134 2.68 -6.35 14.95
CA ALA A 134 1.49 -6.59 15.76
C ALA A 134 0.22 -6.17 14.99
N ARG A 135 -0.95 -6.68 15.43
CA ARG A 135 -2.26 -6.30 14.88
C ARG A 135 -3.05 -5.47 15.89
N GLU A 136 -3.71 -4.44 15.42
CA GLU A 136 -4.64 -3.63 16.21
C GLU A 136 -6.08 -3.93 15.77
N GLN A 137 -6.75 -4.79 16.50
CA GLN A 137 -8.11 -5.26 16.19
C GLN A 137 -9.15 -4.13 16.12
N VAL A 138 -8.95 -3.05 16.90
CA VAL A 138 -9.84 -1.88 16.86
C VAL A 138 -9.79 -1.19 15.49
N VAL A 139 -8.64 -1.18 14.83
CA VAL A 139 -8.51 -0.63 13.46
C VAL A 139 -9.25 -1.51 12.46
N GLU A 140 -9.07 -2.81 12.54
CA GLU A 140 -9.75 -3.77 11.65
C GLU A 140 -11.28 -3.66 11.77
N ALA A 141 -11.77 -3.58 12.99
CA ALA A 141 -13.20 -3.43 13.25
C ALA A 141 -13.75 -2.07 12.80
N ALA A 142 -12.98 -0.98 12.98
CA ALA A 142 -13.36 0.35 12.50
C ALA A 142 -13.48 0.42 10.96
N ILE A 143 -12.66 -0.34 10.24
CA ILE A 143 -12.72 -0.43 8.78
C ILE A 143 -13.99 -1.15 8.33
N ARG A 144 -14.38 -2.24 9.01
CA ARG A 144 -15.61 -2.98 8.74
C ARG A 144 -16.89 -2.24 9.16
N GLY A 145 -16.74 -1.16 9.95
CA GLY A 145 -17.88 -0.44 10.53
C GLY A 145 -18.47 -1.14 11.75
N ASP A 146 -17.74 -2.09 12.35
CA ASP A 146 -18.19 -2.82 13.53
C ASP A 146 -18.28 -1.88 14.75
N MET A 147 -19.35 -2.05 15.53
CA MET A 147 -19.51 -1.35 16.81
C MET A 147 -18.37 -1.70 17.76
N GLN A 148 -17.77 -0.68 18.37
CA GLN A 148 -16.70 -0.84 19.32
C GLN A 148 -17.17 -0.43 20.73
N PRO A 149 -16.74 -1.14 21.79
CA PRO A 149 -17.02 -0.74 23.18
C PRO A 149 -16.20 0.48 23.62
N LEU A 150 -15.57 1.18 22.68
CA LEU A 150 -14.70 2.34 22.90
C LEU A 150 -15.39 3.62 22.42
N SER A 151 -15.04 4.76 23.03
CA SER A 151 -15.47 6.05 22.51
C SER A 151 -14.87 6.30 21.10
N ILE A 152 -15.61 7.05 20.28
CA ILE A 152 -15.17 7.44 18.92
C ILE A 152 -13.75 8.06 18.97
N ARG A 153 -13.48 8.91 19.95
CA ARG A 153 -12.16 9.55 20.14
C ARG A 153 -11.04 8.52 20.39
N SER A 154 -11.34 7.47 21.16
CA SER A 154 -10.38 6.39 21.42
C SER A 154 -10.11 5.56 20.18
N VAL A 155 -11.15 5.25 19.39
CA VAL A 155 -11.01 4.55 18.09
C VAL A 155 -10.15 5.39 17.13
N GLN A 156 -10.47 6.68 16.96
CA GLN A 156 -9.71 7.59 16.09
C GLN A 156 -8.25 7.70 16.50
N ARG A 157 -7.95 7.80 17.80
CA ARG A 157 -6.59 7.86 18.32
C ARG A 157 -5.81 6.57 18.02
N ARG A 158 -6.43 5.40 18.26
CA ARG A 158 -5.80 4.11 17.94
C ARG A 158 -5.57 3.96 16.44
N PHE A 159 -6.58 4.30 15.63
CA PHE A 159 -6.47 4.26 14.16
C PHE A 159 -5.27 5.10 13.69
N ARG A 160 -5.18 6.36 14.11
CA ARG A 160 -4.08 7.24 13.72
C ARG A 160 -2.72 6.74 14.21
N ARG A 161 -2.63 6.22 15.44
CA ARG A 161 -1.38 5.69 15.98
C ARG A 161 -0.88 4.48 15.20
N THR A 162 -1.79 3.59 14.81
CA THR A 162 -1.47 2.35 14.12
C THR A 162 -1.18 2.54 12.65
N THR A 163 -1.99 3.36 11.96
CA THR A 163 -1.91 3.51 10.50
C THR A 163 -1.16 4.78 10.05
N GLY A 164 -0.87 5.71 10.95
CA GLY A 164 -0.37 7.04 10.60
C GLY A 164 -1.45 7.98 10.03
N LEU A 165 -2.60 7.46 9.64
CA LEU A 165 -3.66 8.18 8.92
C LEU A 165 -4.85 8.50 9.83
N THR A 166 -5.61 9.53 9.48
CA THR A 166 -6.97 9.68 10.00
C THR A 166 -7.92 8.74 9.29
N HIS A 167 -8.98 8.28 9.97
CA HIS A 167 -10.00 7.44 9.35
C HIS A 167 -10.68 8.13 8.15
N GLY A 168 -10.85 9.46 8.20
CA GLY A 168 -11.38 10.24 7.07
C GLY A 168 -10.47 10.19 5.84
N LEU A 169 -9.16 10.38 6.03
CA LEU A 169 -8.19 10.32 4.93
C LEU A 169 -8.11 8.91 4.35
N PHE A 170 -8.06 7.89 5.20
CA PHE A 170 -8.14 6.49 4.76
C PHE A 170 -9.35 6.26 3.82
N ARG A 171 -10.55 6.67 4.23
CA ARG A 171 -11.75 6.52 3.38
C ARG A 171 -11.66 7.30 2.06
N GLN A 172 -11.03 8.47 2.05
CA GLN A 172 -10.81 9.23 0.83
C GLN A 172 -9.86 8.51 -0.13
N ILE A 173 -8.75 7.97 0.38
CA ILE A 173 -7.78 7.20 -0.42
C ILE A 173 -8.46 5.96 -1.01
N GLU A 174 -9.13 5.15 -0.19
CA GLU A 174 -9.79 3.93 -0.66
C GLU A 174 -10.91 4.23 -1.67
N ARG A 175 -11.68 5.30 -1.46
CA ARG A 175 -12.67 5.75 -2.42
C ARG A 175 -12.07 6.15 -3.76
N ALA A 176 -10.94 6.89 -3.76
CA ALA A 176 -10.26 7.29 -4.98
C ALA A 176 -9.67 6.08 -5.72
N ARG A 177 -9.12 5.11 -4.99
CA ARG A 177 -8.62 3.84 -5.55
C ARG A 177 -9.73 3.00 -6.16
N HIS A 178 -10.89 2.89 -5.48
CA HIS A 178 -12.06 2.19 -6.02
C HIS A 178 -12.58 2.88 -7.29
N ALA A 179 -12.71 4.21 -7.28
CA ALA A 179 -13.09 4.98 -8.46
C ALA A 179 -12.12 4.77 -9.64
N THR A 180 -10.81 4.66 -9.36
CA THR A 180 -9.80 4.37 -10.38
C THR A 180 -10.00 2.98 -10.98
N SER A 181 -10.34 1.97 -10.17
CA SER A 181 -10.66 0.62 -10.67
C SER A 181 -11.86 0.64 -11.59
N LEU A 182 -12.95 1.28 -11.19
CA LEU A 182 -14.18 1.38 -12.01
C LEU A 182 -13.91 2.02 -13.38
N LEU A 183 -13.18 3.15 -13.39
CA LEU A 183 -12.84 3.84 -14.65
C LEU A 183 -11.98 2.96 -15.58
N ARG A 184 -11.04 2.19 -15.02
CA ARG A 184 -10.22 1.26 -15.79
C ARG A 184 -10.97 0.05 -16.29
N ASP A 185 -12.00 -0.37 -15.57
CA ASP A 185 -12.91 -1.45 -15.95
C ASP A 185 -13.99 -0.98 -16.95
N GLY A 186 -13.94 0.31 -17.38
CA GLY A 186 -14.77 0.86 -18.44
C GLY A 186 -16.02 1.59 -17.96
N ALA A 187 -16.17 1.84 -16.66
CA ALA A 187 -17.27 2.66 -16.15
C ALA A 187 -17.15 4.12 -16.64
N SER A 188 -18.28 4.77 -16.89
CA SER A 188 -18.30 6.20 -17.21
C SER A 188 -17.91 7.04 -15.98
N ILE A 189 -17.47 8.30 -16.22
CA ILE A 189 -17.15 9.22 -15.13
C ILE A 189 -18.40 9.48 -14.26
N LEU A 190 -19.58 9.59 -14.85
CA LEU A 190 -20.82 9.84 -14.13
C LEU A 190 -21.23 8.64 -13.27
N ASP A 191 -21.17 7.43 -13.81
CA ASP A 191 -21.46 6.21 -13.06
C ASP A 191 -20.49 6.05 -11.89
N THR A 192 -19.19 6.34 -12.13
CA THR A 192 -18.17 6.32 -11.09
C THR A 192 -18.46 7.33 -9.98
N VAL A 193 -18.88 8.55 -10.30
CA VAL A 193 -19.28 9.55 -9.31
C VAL A 193 -20.41 9.00 -8.42
N HIS A 194 -21.45 8.41 -9.04
CA HIS A 194 -22.59 7.86 -8.31
C HIS A 194 -22.21 6.67 -7.44
N GLU A 195 -21.49 5.68 -7.99
CA GLU A 195 -21.14 4.47 -7.29
C GLU A 195 -20.20 4.71 -6.10
N THR A 196 -19.28 5.67 -6.25
CA THR A 196 -18.28 5.95 -5.21
C THR A 196 -18.68 7.08 -4.26
N GLY A 197 -19.84 7.71 -4.45
CA GLY A 197 -20.37 8.74 -3.55
C GLY A 197 -19.58 10.06 -3.60
N TYR A 198 -19.01 10.41 -4.73
CA TYR A 198 -18.56 11.78 -4.96
C TYR A 198 -19.76 12.68 -5.21
N PHE A 199 -19.66 13.95 -4.81
CA PHE A 199 -20.76 14.90 -4.99
C PHE A 199 -21.01 15.20 -6.47
N ASP A 200 -19.93 15.42 -7.22
CA ASP A 200 -19.95 15.73 -8.65
C ASP A 200 -18.61 15.33 -9.32
N GLN A 201 -18.54 15.48 -10.64
CA GLN A 201 -17.32 15.23 -11.42
C GLN A 201 -16.17 16.17 -11.02
N ALA A 202 -16.44 17.40 -10.62
CA ALA A 202 -15.40 18.34 -10.20
C ALA A 202 -14.77 17.90 -8.88
N HIS A 203 -15.58 17.40 -7.94
CA HIS A 203 -15.09 16.82 -6.69
C HIS A 203 -14.23 15.57 -6.94
N LEU A 204 -14.69 14.66 -7.81
CA LEU A 204 -13.90 13.50 -8.24
C LEU A 204 -12.56 13.93 -8.83
N THR A 205 -12.57 14.91 -9.76
CA THR A 205 -11.36 15.39 -10.43
C THR A 205 -10.37 16.02 -9.45
N ARG A 206 -10.82 16.82 -8.48
CA ARG A 206 -9.95 17.39 -7.44
C ARG A 206 -9.31 16.30 -6.57
N SER A 207 -10.12 15.31 -6.15
CA SER A 207 -9.63 14.17 -5.37
C SER A 207 -8.58 13.37 -6.14
N PHE A 208 -8.85 13.10 -7.42
CA PHE A 208 -7.94 12.35 -8.28
C PHE A 208 -6.59 13.04 -8.47
N LYS A 209 -6.57 14.35 -8.70
CA LYS A 209 -5.31 15.10 -8.82
C LYS A 209 -4.43 14.97 -7.60
N VAL A 210 -5.01 14.92 -6.41
CA VAL A 210 -4.26 14.80 -5.15
C VAL A 210 -3.85 13.35 -4.87
N LEU A 211 -4.81 12.41 -4.98
CA LEU A 211 -4.64 11.05 -4.48
C LEU A 211 -4.15 10.07 -5.55
N ILE A 212 -4.44 10.33 -6.81
CA ILE A 212 -4.07 9.47 -7.95
C ILE A 212 -2.98 10.11 -8.81
N GLY A 213 -2.84 11.45 -8.76
CA GLY A 213 -1.88 12.22 -9.55
C GLY A 213 -2.34 12.48 -11.00
N GLU A 214 -3.50 11.94 -11.37
CA GLU A 214 -4.06 12.00 -12.72
C GLU A 214 -5.49 12.52 -12.72
N THR A 215 -6.02 12.84 -13.89
CA THR A 215 -7.44 13.14 -14.04
C THR A 215 -8.23 11.85 -14.32
N PRO A 216 -9.55 11.81 -14.03
CA PRO A 216 -10.39 10.66 -14.43
C PRO A 216 -10.28 10.33 -15.93
N ALA A 217 -10.24 11.35 -16.79
CA ALA A 217 -10.11 11.17 -18.24
C ALA A 217 -8.74 10.56 -18.64
N SER A 218 -7.65 10.98 -17.99
CA SER A 218 -6.31 10.43 -18.21
C SER A 218 -6.24 8.96 -17.76
N VAL A 219 -6.86 8.62 -16.65
CA VAL A 219 -6.96 7.23 -16.15
C VAL A 219 -7.70 6.32 -17.13
N ILE A 220 -8.78 6.79 -17.75
CA ILE A 220 -9.53 6.04 -18.78
C ILE A 220 -8.63 5.79 -20.01
N ARG A 221 -7.89 6.80 -20.48
CA ARG A 221 -6.97 6.67 -21.63
C ARG A 221 -5.72 5.84 -21.30
N GLN A 222 -5.45 5.57 -20.03
CA GLN A 222 -4.27 4.85 -19.55
C GLN A 222 -2.95 5.51 -19.99
N ASP A 223 -2.93 6.84 -20.03
CA ASP A 223 -1.79 7.63 -20.51
C ASP A 223 -0.56 7.47 -19.62
N THR A 224 -0.75 7.14 -18.34
CA THR A 224 0.31 7.07 -17.33
C THR A 224 0.31 5.72 -16.61
N GLN A 225 1.51 5.25 -16.28
CA GLN A 225 1.68 4.07 -15.44
C GLN A 225 1.49 4.44 -13.96
N LEU A 226 0.51 3.82 -13.30
CA LEU A 226 0.21 4.01 -11.88
C LEU A 226 0.76 2.83 -11.05
N SER A 227 1.15 3.07 -9.81
CA SER A 227 1.78 2.09 -8.90
C SER A 227 0.90 0.89 -8.52
N PHE A 228 -0.43 0.96 -8.67
CA PHE A 228 -1.31 -0.16 -8.36
C PHE A 228 -1.97 -0.75 -9.61
N LEU A 229 -1.19 -1.21 -10.53
CA LEU A 229 -1.68 -1.90 -11.74
C LEU A 229 -2.19 -3.32 -11.50
N TYR A 230 -2.25 -3.78 -10.25
CA TYR A 230 -2.91 -5.04 -9.96
C TYR A 230 -4.41 -4.87 -10.02
N LYS A 231 -5.05 -5.77 -10.70
CA LYS A 231 -6.51 -5.94 -10.59
C LYS A 231 -6.80 -6.17 -9.11
N SER A 232 -7.35 -5.16 -8.44
CA SER A 232 -7.86 -5.36 -7.10
C SER A 232 -8.95 -6.41 -7.21
N GLY A 233 -8.63 -7.65 -6.79
CA GLY A 233 -9.64 -8.65 -6.55
C GLY A 233 -10.64 -8.03 -5.58
N ARG A 234 -11.84 -7.77 -6.06
CA ARG A 234 -12.96 -7.23 -5.32
C ARG A 234 -13.13 -8.05 -4.05
N PRO A 235 -13.14 -7.47 -2.85
CA PRO A 235 -13.89 -8.10 -1.78
C PRO A 235 -15.35 -8.06 -2.23
N ALA A 236 -15.99 -9.22 -2.26
CA ALA A 236 -17.41 -9.30 -2.50
C ALA A 236 -18.14 -8.41 -1.50
N PRO A 237 -19.18 -7.66 -1.93
CA PRO A 237 -20.02 -6.94 -0.98
C PRO A 237 -20.71 -7.98 -0.08
N GLY A 238 -20.43 -7.95 1.22
CA GLY A 238 -21.23 -8.59 2.25
C GLY A 238 -22.31 -7.61 2.69
#